data_ecf9fa4eb5fca3250550b1024f26e0f5
#
_entry.id   ecf9fa4eb5fca3250550b1024f26e0f5
#
_cell.length_a   1.000
_cell.length_b   1.000
_cell.length_c   1.000
_cell.angle_alpha   90.00
_cell.angle_beta   90.00
_cell.angle_gamma   90.00
#
_symmetry.space_group_name_H-M   'P 1'
#
loop_
_entity.id
_entity.type
_entity.pdbx_description
1 polymer ?
#
loop_
_entity_poly.entity_id
_entity_poly.type
_entity_poly.pdbx_seq_one_letter_code
_entity_poly.pdbx_strand_id
1 'polypeptide(L)' 'NLYEANLIGANISGAMFDEANLSNAIWIDGKKCALGSIGSCQ' A
#
# COMPACT_ATOMS: atom_id res chain seq x y z
N ASN A 1 4.21 -5.74 -6.56
CA ASN A 1 4.45 -6.26 -5.22
C ASN A 1 5.01 -5.14 -4.34
N LEU A 2 4.19 -4.66 -3.41
CA LEU A 2 4.54 -3.54 -2.54
C LEU A 2 4.72 -3.97 -1.08
N TYR A 3 5.01 -5.23 -0.88
CA TYR A 3 5.21 -5.77 0.46
C TYR A 3 6.27 -4.95 1.21
N GLU A 4 5.89 -4.42 2.36
CA GLU A 4 6.74 -3.59 3.22
C GLU A 4 7.21 -2.28 2.55
N ALA A 5 6.57 -1.87 1.47
CA ALA A 5 6.94 -0.62 0.80
C ALA A 5 6.60 0.58 1.68
N ASN A 6 7.40 1.65 1.54
CA ASN A 6 7.12 2.91 2.23
C ASN A 6 6.54 3.89 1.22
N LEU A 7 5.26 4.20 1.38
CA LEU A 7 4.54 5.08 0.44
C LEU A 7 4.26 6.46 1.03
N ILE A 8 4.87 6.80 2.16
CA ILE A 8 4.63 8.11 2.79
C ILE A 8 4.99 9.20 1.79
N GLY A 9 4.05 10.12 1.59
CA GLY A 9 4.25 11.25 0.68
C GLY A 9 4.10 10.91 -0.79
N ALA A 10 3.84 9.65 -1.13
CA ALA A 10 3.70 9.27 -2.53
C ALA A 10 2.41 9.84 -3.13
N ASN A 11 2.48 10.20 -4.41
CA ASN A 11 1.29 10.62 -5.15
C ASN A 11 0.73 9.39 -5.87
N ILE A 12 -0.36 8.85 -5.34
CA ILE A 12 -0.98 7.65 -5.89
C ILE A 12 -2.23 7.96 -6.72
N SER A 13 -2.43 9.23 -7.06
CA SER A 13 -3.58 9.64 -7.86
C SER A 13 -3.54 8.90 -9.20
N GLY A 14 -4.61 8.19 -9.53
CA GLY A 14 -4.68 7.41 -10.75
C GLY A 14 -3.92 6.09 -10.72
N ALA A 15 -3.24 5.77 -9.63
CA ALA A 15 -2.51 4.52 -9.54
C ALA A 15 -3.46 3.33 -9.47
N MET A 16 -3.03 2.20 -10.01
CA MET A 16 -3.82 0.97 -10.01
C MET A 16 -3.15 -0.04 -9.10
N PHE A 17 -3.91 -0.52 -8.12
CA PHE A 17 -3.39 -1.47 -7.14
C PHE A 17 -4.04 -2.85 -7.27
N ASP A 18 -4.69 -3.13 -8.40
CA ASP A 18 -5.35 -4.43 -8.59
C ASP A 18 -4.36 -5.55 -8.34
N GLU A 19 -4.70 -6.43 -7.41
CA GLU A 19 -3.90 -7.60 -7.04
C GLU A 19 -2.51 -7.24 -6.48
N ALA A 20 -2.26 -5.97 -6.18
CA ALA A 20 -0.99 -5.59 -5.56
C ALA A 20 -0.95 -6.09 -4.11
N ASN A 21 0.19 -6.62 -3.70
CA ASN A 21 0.39 -7.08 -2.33
C ASN A 21 0.93 -5.92 -1.51
N LEU A 22 0.09 -5.37 -0.63
CA LEU A 22 0.43 -4.22 0.21
C LEU A 22 0.66 -4.64 1.66
N SER A 23 0.81 -5.93 1.91
CA SER A 23 0.99 -6.43 3.28
C SER A 23 2.18 -5.72 3.93
N ASN A 24 1.96 -5.19 5.13
CA ASN A 24 2.98 -4.50 5.93
C ASN A 24 3.55 -3.25 5.27
N ALA A 25 2.94 -2.76 4.19
CA ALA A 25 3.38 -1.50 3.58
C ALA A 25 2.99 -0.32 4.48
N ILE A 26 3.74 0.77 4.36
CA ILE A 26 3.38 2.02 5.03
C ILE A 26 2.62 2.87 4.02
N TRP A 27 1.38 3.19 4.36
CA TRP A 27 0.51 3.93 3.43
C TRP A 27 0.92 5.40 3.37
N ILE A 28 0.29 6.13 2.46
CA ILE A 28 0.66 7.53 2.19
C ILE A 28 0.50 8.44 3.41
N ASP A 29 -0.36 8.05 4.35
CA ASP A 29 -0.61 8.82 5.58
C ASP A 29 0.20 8.30 6.77
N GLY A 30 1.12 7.39 6.54
CA GLY A 30 1.95 6.81 7.59
C GLY A 30 1.35 5.60 8.27
N LYS A 31 0.16 5.20 7.87
CA LYS A 31 -0.54 4.07 8.49
C LYS A 31 -0.02 2.76 7.88
N LYS A 32 0.26 1.80 8.74
CA LYS A 32 0.75 0.50 8.27
C LYS A 32 -0.42 -0.36 7.77
N CYS A 33 -0.28 -0.89 6.56
CA CYS A 33 -1.28 -1.80 6.00
C CYS A 33 -1.20 -3.15 6.69
N ALA A 34 -2.34 -3.76 6.94
CA ALA A 34 -2.40 -5.06 7.60
C ALA A 34 -1.89 -6.16 6.68
N LEU A 35 -1.44 -7.25 7.28
CA LEU A 35 -1.08 -8.44 6.52
C LEU A 35 -2.29 -8.90 5.71
N GLY A 36 -2.07 -9.24 4.45
CA GLY A 36 -3.14 -9.66 3.56
C GLY A 36 -3.82 -8.51 2.83
N SER A 37 -3.23 -7.31 2.84
CA SER A 37 -3.79 -6.16 2.11
C SER A 37 -3.50 -6.34 0.63
N ILE A 38 -4.46 -6.94 -0.07
CA ILE A 38 -4.35 -7.18 -1.51
C ILE A 38 -5.29 -6.24 -2.22
N GLY A 39 -4.79 -5.51 -3.19
CA GLY A 39 -5.58 -4.58 -4.00
C GLY A 39 -5.83 -3.24 -3.32
N SER A 40 -5.72 -3.16 -2.00
CA SER A 40 -5.89 -1.93 -1.25
C SER A 40 -5.28 -2.10 0.14
N CYS A 41 -4.94 -0.98 0.76
CA CYS A 41 -4.42 -0.99 2.13
C CYS A 41 -5.58 -1.25 3.09
N GLN A 42 -5.47 -2.31 3.84
CA GLN A 42 -6.54 -2.71 4.79
C GLN A 42 -6.33 -2.13 6.19
#